data_245c9c815be62003480a088c83f959a5
#
_entry.id   245c9c815be62003480a088c83f959a5
#
_cell.length_a   1.000
_cell.length_b   1.000
_cell.length_c   1.000
_cell.angle_alpha   90.00
_cell.angle_beta   90.00
_cell.angle_gamma   90.00
#
_symmetry.space_group_name_H-M   'P 1'
#
loop_
_entity.id
_entity.type
_entity.pdbx_description
1 polymer ?
#
loop_
_entity_poly.entity_id
_entity_poly.type
_entity_poly.pdbx_seq_one_letter_code
_entity_poly.pdbx_strand_id
1 'polypeptide(L)'
;LDYAAKFDGYDGNLILTEAEIQAACDLVPAKLKQDIQFAHANVKRFAEAQRGTITDFETEIVPGLIAGQKSIPCNAAGCYIPGGRYSHIASAIMTVTTAKVAGCQHITACSPPAKDAGIAPAIIYAAHHCGADKILAMGGVQGVASMTFGLFGLPEADIIVGPGNQFVAEAKRILFGRVGIDMIAGPTDSLVIADGTADAAIVAADLVGQAEHGYNSPVWLVTDNEPLGQKVLEIVP
;
A
#
# COMPACT_ATOMS: atom_id res chain seq x y z
N LEU A 1 -12.12 15.58 12.44
CA LEU A 1 -11.21 16.75 12.41
C LEU A 1 -10.33 16.79 13.66
N ASP A 2 -10.90 16.72 14.86
CA ASP A 2 -10.17 16.85 16.13
C ASP A 2 -9.04 15.81 16.28
N TYR A 3 -9.28 14.59 15.83
CA TYR A 3 -8.27 13.53 15.86
C TYR A 3 -7.15 13.77 14.84
N ALA A 4 -7.45 14.26 13.64
CA ALA A 4 -6.44 14.60 12.65
C ALA A 4 -5.56 15.76 13.16
N ALA A 5 -6.16 16.82 13.70
CA ALA A 5 -5.41 17.92 14.30
C ALA A 5 -4.55 17.45 15.49
N LYS A 6 -5.09 16.54 16.34
CA LYS A 6 -4.39 16.06 17.55
C LYS A 6 -3.22 15.12 17.23
N PHE A 7 -3.39 14.19 16.28
CA PHE A 7 -2.41 13.14 16.02
C PHE A 7 -1.50 13.42 14.83
N ASP A 8 -2.04 14.05 13.77
CA ASP A 8 -1.24 14.39 12.59
C ASP A 8 -0.64 15.80 12.70
N GLY A 9 -1.23 16.68 13.55
CA GLY A 9 -0.78 18.07 13.73
C GLY A 9 -0.83 18.89 12.43
N TYR A 10 -1.70 18.50 11.51
CA TYR A 10 -1.81 19.07 10.17
C TYR A 10 -3.07 19.94 10.08
N ASP A 11 -2.93 21.15 9.57
CA ASP A 11 -3.99 22.18 9.44
C ASP A 11 -4.32 22.53 7.96
N GLY A 12 -3.68 21.83 7.01
CA GLY A 12 -3.95 22.00 5.58
C GLY A 12 -5.23 21.31 5.11
N ASN A 13 -5.42 21.28 3.81
CA ASN A 13 -6.55 20.62 3.18
C ASN A 13 -6.51 19.11 3.40
N LEU A 14 -7.59 18.54 3.94
CA LEU A 14 -7.68 17.09 4.12
C LEU A 14 -7.76 16.36 2.78
N ILE A 15 -8.54 16.88 1.83
CA ILE A 15 -8.56 16.38 0.46
C ILE A 15 -7.71 17.32 -0.37
N LEU A 16 -6.62 16.81 -0.93
CA LEU A 16 -5.73 17.62 -1.74
C LEU A 16 -6.44 18.09 -3.01
N THR A 17 -6.26 19.37 -3.32
CA THR A 17 -6.68 19.97 -4.59
C THR A 17 -5.75 19.55 -5.73
N GLU A 18 -6.21 19.65 -6.95
CA GLU A 18 -5.39 19.38 -8.14
C GLU A 18 -4.14 20.26 -8.18
N ALA A 19 -4.24 21.52 -7.76
CA ALA A 19 -3.09 22.44 -7.68
C ALA A 19 -2.05 21.98 -6.65
N GLU A 20 -2.46 21.49 -5.49
CA GLU A 20 -1.57 20.93 -4.46
C GLU A 20 -0.89 19.64 -4.95
N ILE A 21 -1.65 18.78 -5.64
CA ILE A 21 -1.12 17.55 -6.24
C ILE A 21 -0.05 17.90 -7.29
N GLN A 22 -0.35 18.84 -8.20
CA GLN A 22 0.59 19.26 -9.23
C GLN A 22 1.85 19.88 -8.62
N ALA A 23 1.70 20.78 -7.66
CA ALA A 23 2.83 21.39 -6.95
C ALA A 23 3.73 20.34 -6.28
N ALA A 24 3.14 19.33 -5.64
CA ALA A 24 3.89 18.22 -5.07
C ALA A 24 4.60 17.38 -6.15
N CYS A 25 3.91 17.10 -7.26
CA CYS A 25 4.50 16.38 -8.39
C CYS A 25 5.73 17.10 -8.97
N ASP A 26 5.74 18.43 -9.01
CA ASP A 26 6.85 19.21 -9.53
C ASP A 26 8.10 19.15 -8.64
N LEU A 27 7.92 18.89 -7.35
CA LEU A 27 9.02 18.72 -6.38
C LEU A 27 9.74 17.36 -6.51
N VAL A 28 9.14 16.37 -7.19
CA VAL A 28 9.74 15.03 -7.28
C VAL A 28 10.86 15.02 -8.33
N PRO A 29 12.09 14.59 -7.98
CA PRO A 29 13.20 14.52 -8.93
C PRO A 29 12.88 13.63 -10.14
N ALA A 30 13.37 14.03 -11.32
CA ALA A 30 13.12 13.33 -12.57
C ALA A 30 13.51 11.83 -12.52
N LYS A 31 14.65 11.52 -11.88
CA LYS A 31 15.09 10.13 -11.72
C LYS A 31 14.10 9.32 -10.89
N LEU A 32 13.61 9.86 -9.77
CA LEU A 32 12.64 9.19 -8.93
C LEU A 32 11.30 8.99 -9.66
N LYS A 33 10.87 9.96 -10.47
CA LYS A 33 9.69 9.78 -11.32
C LYS A 33 9.85 8.60 -12.28
N GLN A 34 11.01 8.47 -12.92
CA GLN A 34 11.30 7.34 -13.81
C GLN A 34 11.27 6.00 -13.08
N ASP A 35 11.82 5.93 -11.86
CA ASP A 35 11.83 4.71 -11.05
C ASP A 35 10.40 4.33 -10.62
N ILE A 36 9.58 5.31 -10.22
CA ILE A 36 8.15 5.09 -9.89
C ILE A 36 7.38 4.60 -11.13
N GLN A 37 7.59 5.22 -12.29
CA GLN A 37 6.95 4.82 -13.54
C GLN A 37 7.33 3.40 -13.95
N PHE A 38 8.61 3.04 -13.79
CA PHE A 38 9.10 1.68 -14.06
C PHE A 38 8.44 0.65 -13.13
N ALA A 39 8.42 0.93 -11.82
CA ALA A 39 7.78 0.07 -10.84
C ALA A 39 6.27 -0.07 -11.10
N HIS A 40 5.58 1.04 -11.37
CA HIS A 40 4.16 1.05 -11.75
C HIS A 40 3.89 0.17 -12.96
N ALA A 41 4.69 0.29 -14.03
CA ALA A 41 4.51 -0.50 -15.24
C ALA A 41 4.63 -2.01 -14.99
N ASN A 42 5.56 -2.42 -14.11
CA ASN A 42 5.74 -3.83 -13.72
C ASN A 42 4.56 -4.35 -12.90
N VAL A 43 4.13 -3.60 -11.87
CA VAL A 43 2.97 -3.96 -11.04
C VAL A 43 1.71 -4.03 -11.89
N LYS A 44 1.48 -3.05 -12.75
CA LYS A 44 0.33 -3.01 -13.65
C LYS A 44 0.28 -4.23 -14.56
N ARG A 45 1.39 -4.56 -15.22
CA ARG A 45 1.46 -5.73 -16.11
C ARG A 45 1.14 -7.02 -15.38
N PHE A 46 1.66 -7.18 -14.16
CA PHE A 46 1.39 -8.36 -13.36
C PHE A 46 -0.08 -8.42 -12.92
N ALA A 47 -0.64 -7.32 -12.44
CA ALA A 47 -2.05 -7.21 -12.06
C ALA A 47 -3.00 -7.49 -13.25
N GLU A 48 -2.67 -6.99 -14.45
CA GLU A 48 -3.43 -7.27 -15.67
C GLU A 48 -3.40 -8.77 -16.02
N ALA A 49 -2.25 -9.43 -15.88
CA ALA A 49 -2.12 -10.88 -16.07
C ALA A 49 -2.97 -11.65 -15.05
N GLN A 50 -2.91 -11.28 -13.76
CA GLN A 50 -3.75 -11.87 -12.72
C GLN A 50 -5.25 -11.69 -13.01
N ARG A 51 -5.67 -10.47 -13.38
CA ARG A 51 -7.06 -10.21 -13.76
C ARG A 51 -7.50 -11.06 -14.94
N GLY A 52 -6.63 -11.30 -15.92
CA GLY A 52 -6.91 -12.15 -17.08
C GLY A 52 -7.23 -13.60 -16.73
N THR A 53 -6.89 -14.06 -15.52
CA THR A 53 -7.25 -15.42 -15.04
C THR A 53 -8.65 -15.49 -14.43
N ILE A 54 -9.28 -14.35 -14.18
CA ILE A 54 -10.61 -14.27 -13.58
C ILE A 54 -11.61 -14.16 -14.73
N THR A 55 -12.34 -15.25 -14.99
CA THR A 55 -13.30 -15.35 -16.10
C THR A 55 -14.70 -15.61 -15.58
N ASP A 56 -15.68 -14.99 -16.23
CA ASP A 56 -17.08 -15.35 -16.07
C ASP A 56 -17.33 -16.67 -16.79
N PHE A 57 -18.17 -17.54 -16.23
CA PHE A 57 -18.57 -18.76 -16.90
C PHE A 57 -19.99 -19.16 -16.52
N GLU A 58 -20.63 -19.93 -17.38
CA GLU A 58 -21.90 -20.64 -17.16
C GLU A 58 -21.73 -22.11 -17.55
N THR A 59 -22.37 -22.99 -16.80
CA THR A 59 -22.38 -24.43 -17.10
C THR A 59 -23.73 -25.03 -16.74
N GLU A 60 -24.19 -25.98 -17.55
CA GLU A 60 -25.37 -26.76 -17.25
C GLU A 60 -25.03 -27.89 -16.28
N ILE A 61 -25.63 -27.87 -15.10
CA ILE A 61 -25.36 -28.87 -14.04
C ILE A 61 -26.19 -30.14 -14.28
N VAL A 62 -27.46 -29.97 -14.62
CA VAL A 62 -28.38 -30.99 -15.11
C VAL A 62 -29.28 -30.33 -16.17
N PRO A 63 -29.95 -31.10 -17.03
CA PRO A 63 -30.77 -30.54 -18.07
C PRO A 63 -31.74 -29.46 -17.59
N GLY A 64 -31.59 -28.24 -18.12
CA GLY A 64 -32.38 -27.06 -17.78
C GLY A 64 -31.89 -26.27 -16.53
N LEU A 65 -30.90 -26.75 -15.78
CA LEU A 65 -30.31 -26.02 -14.63
C LEU A 65 -28.94 -25.47 -14.99
N ILE A 66 -28.86 -24.16 -15.19
CA ILE A 66 -27.63 -23.46 -15.50
C ILE A 66 -27.12 -22.75 -14.22
N ALA A 67 -25.86 -22.96 -13.87
CA ALA A 67 -25.15 -22.23 -12.85
C ALA A 67 -23.95 -21.50 -13.44
N GLY A 68 -23.57 -20.37 -12.87
CA GLY A 68 -22.46 -19.59 -13.37
C GLY A 68 -21.78 -18.74 -12.29
N GLN A 69 -20.69 -18.13 -12.69
CA GLN A 69 -19.93 -17.17 -11.90
C GLN A 69 -19.78 -15.88 -12.70
N LYS A 70 -19.97 -14.76 -12.03
CA LYS A 70 -19.71 -13.43 -12.58
C LYS A 70 -18.81 -12.64 -11.65
N SER A 71 -17.75 -12.06 -12.20
CA SER A 71 -16.81 -11.21 -11.46
C SER A 71 -17.26 -9.77 -11.56
N ILE A 72 -17.55 -9.16 -10.40
CA ILE A 72 -18.00 -7.77 -10.30
C ILE A 72 -16.96 -7.01 -9.52
N PRO A 73 -16.31 -5.96 -10.09
CA PRO A 73 -15.35 -5.15 -9.36
C PRO A 73 -16.02 -4.38 -8.23
N CYS A 74 -15.27 -4.12 -7.15
CA CYS A 74 -15.66 -3.13 -6.15
C CYS A 74 -15.76 -1.76 -6.81
N ASN A 75 -16.77 -0.96 -6.41
CA ASN A 75 -16.93 0.37 -6.97
C ASN A 75 -15.89 1.35 -6.42
N ALA A 76 -15.65 1.32 -5.11
CA ALA A 76 -14.73 2.24 -4.45
C ALA A 76 -13.68 1.50 -3.61
N ALA A 77 -12.42 1.89 -3.77
CA ALA A 77 -11.29 1.37 -2.98
C ALA A 77 -10.65 2.49 -2.15
N GLY A 78 -10.42 2.23 -0.87
CA GLY A 78 -9.62 3.04 0.01
C GLY A 78 -8.22 2.45 0.14
N CYS A 79 -7.20 3.15 -0.36
CA CYS A 79 -5.81 2.72 -0.37
C CYS A 79 -5.04 3.43 0.75
N TYR A 80 -4.76 2.73 1.85
CA TYR A 80 -3.96 3.28 2.93
C TYR A 80 -2.47 3.14 2.62
N ILE A 81 -1.75 4.26 2.65
CA ILE A 81 -0.33 4.34 2.34
C ILE A 81 0.39 4.81 3.61
N PRO A 82 1.22 3.98 4.24
CA PRO A 82 1.99 4.41 5.39
C PRO A 82 2.87 5.61 5.08
N GLY A 83 3.02 6.49 6.05
CA GLY A 83 3.88 7.66 5.99
C GLY A 83 4.51 7.90 7.37
N GLY A 84 5.23 8.99 7.52
CA GLY A 84 5.84 9.40 8.76
C GLY A 84 7.36 9.25 8.73
N ARG A 85 7.93 8.13 9.19
CA ARG A 85 9.40 7.94 9.20
C ARG A 85 9.99 7.79 7.81
N TYR A 86 9.29 7.06 6.92
CA TYR A 86 9.72 6.78 5.55
C TYR A 86 8.57 6.95 4.57
N SER A 87 8.90 7.31 3.33
CA SER A 87 7.93 7.42 2.25
C SER A 87 7.69 6.05 1.62
N HIS A 88 6.57 5.40 1.97
CA HIS A 88 6.21 4.09 1.44
C HIS A 88 5.62 4.19 0.02
N ILE A 89 6.46 4.61 -0.94
CA ILE A 89 6.07 4.80 -2.35
C ILE A 89 5.57 3.48 -2.95
N ALA A 90 6.21 2.35 -2.60
CA ALA A 90 5.81 1.03 -3.05
C ALA A 90 4.36 0.69 -2.67
N SER A 91 3.92 1.07 -1.45
CA SER A 91 2.53 0.86 -1.02
C SER A 91 1.54 1.64 -1.87
N ALA A 92 1.87 2.88 -2.26
CA ALA A 92 1.04 3.65 -3.19
C ALA A 92 0.91 2.95 -4.54
N ILE A 93 2.03 2.51 -5.10
CA ILE A 93 2.04 1.80 -6.40
C ILE A 93 1.25 0.50 -6.31
N MET A 94 1.49 -0.31 -5.29
CA MET A 94 0.87 -1.64 -5.16
C MET A 94 -0.64 -1.54 -4.95
N THR A 95 -1.11 -0.64 -4.09
CA THR A 95 -2.54 -0.55 -3.75
C THR A 95 -3.35 0.15 -4.82
N VAL A 96 -2.91 1.31 -5.29
CA VAL A 96 -3.65 2.11 -6.27
C VAL A 96 -3.69 1.45 -7.64
N THR A 97 -2.54 0.91 -8.10
CA THR A 97 -2.47 0.25 -9.42
C THR A 97 -3.36 -0.99 -9.47
N THR A 98 -3.32 -1.83 -8.43
CA THR A 98 -4.14 -3.04 -8.40
C THR A 98 -5.63 -2.73 -8.33
N ALA A 99 -6.04 -1.72 -7.54
CA ALA A 99 -7.41 -1.25 -7.51
C ALA A 99 -7.89 -0.74 -8.89
N LYS A 100 -7.01 0.01 -9.60
CA LYS A 100 -7.32 0.52 -10.95
C LYS A 100 -7.48 -0.60 -11.96
N VAL A 101 -6.56 -1.57 -11.96
CA VAL A 101 -6.62 -2.75 -12.84
C VAL A 101 -7.83 -3.64 -12.50
N ALA A 102 -8.18 -3.76 -11.24
CA ALA A 102 -9.37 -4.50 -10.80
C ALA A 102 -10.68 -3.89 -11.33
N GLY A 103 -10.68 -2.61 -11.71
CA GLY A 103 -11.82 -1.91 -12.28
C GLY A 103 -12.61 -1.08 -11.28
N CYS A 104 -12.02 -0.74 -10.11
CA CYS A 104 -12.63 0.22 -9.19
C CYS A 104 -12.80 1.58 -9.88
N GLN A 105 -13.99 2.16 -9.73
CA GLN A 105 -14.32 3.46 -10.36
C GLN A 105 -13.80 4.63 -9.52
N HIS A 106 -13.76 4.46 -8.20
CA HIS A 106 -13.31 5.47 -7.25
C HIS A 106 -12.16 4.93 -6.40
N ILE A 107 -11.03 5.60 -6.43
CA ILE A 107 -9.85 5.21 -5.67
C ILE A 107 -9.39 6.38 -4.82
N THR A 108 -9.50 6.24 -3.51
CA THR A 108 -9.01 7.21 -2.54
C THR A 108 -7.70 6.73 -1.94
N ALA A 109 -6.61 7.44 -2.21
CA ALA A 109 -5.33 7.23 -1.54
C ALA A 109 -5.30 8.03 -0.23
N CYS A 110 -4.93 7.40 0.88
CA CYS A 110 -4.87 8.03 2.20
C CYS A 110 -3.48 7.85 2.79
N SER A 111 -2.85 8.93 3.19
CA SER A 111 -1.53 8.88 3.83
C SER A 111 -1.42 9.93 4.94
N PRO A 112 -0.76 9.60 6.07
CA PRO A 112 -0.55 10.56 7.14
C PRO A 112 0.33 11.72 6.65
N PRO A 113 -0.10 12.98 6.88
CA PRO A 113 0.74 14.13 6.63
C PRO A 113 1.79 14.29 7.72
N ALA A 114 2.95 14.84 7.37
CA ALA A 114 3.89 15.37 8.35
C ALA A 114 3.43 16.78 8.78
N LYS A 115 3.64 17.12 10.06
CA LYS A 115 3.11 18.32 10.71
C LYS A 115 3.29 19.55 9.85
N ASP A 116 4.29 20.01 9.38
CA ASP A 116 4.47 21.27 8.66
C ASP A 116 4.76 21.07 7.15
N ALA A 117 4.68 19.83 6.65
CA ALA A 117 5.09 19.50 5.30
C ALA A 117 4.02 18.74 4.49
N GLY A 118 2.92 18.33 5.11
CA GLY A 118 1.89 17.53 4.43
C GLY A 118 2.36 16.11 4.07
N ILE A 119 1.71 15.51 3.10
CA ILE A 119 2.11 14.20 2.57
C ILE A 119 3.40 14.35 1.74
N ALA A 120 4.32 13.41 1.88
CA ALA A 120 5.56 13.41 1.09
C ALA A 120 5.26 13.50 -0.42
N PRO A 121 5.91 14.43 -1.17
CA PRO A 121 5.64 14.65 -2.60
C PRO A 121 5.73 13.38 -3.45
N ALA A 122 6.67 12.49 -3.13
CA ALA A 122 6.83 11.23 -3.85
C ALA A 122 5.64 10.26 -3.67
N ILE A 123 4.98 10.26 -2.51
CA ILE A 123 3.74 9.49 -2.27
C ILE A 123 2.59 10.10 -3.08
N ILE A 124 2.44 11.43 -3.08
CA ILE A 124 1.41 12.13 -3.85
C ILE A 124 1.59 11.82 -5.34
N TYR A 125 2.82 11.96 -5.85
CA TYR A 125 3.14 11.65 -7.24
C TYR A 125 2.80 10.19 -7.59
N ALA A 126 3.22 9.23 -6.76
CA ALA A 126 2.96 7.82 -7.00
C ALA A 126 1.47 7.51 -7.01
N ALA A 127 0.71 7.99 -6.02
CA ALA A 127 -0.73 7.79 -5.94
C ALA A 127 -1.46 8.40 -7.15
N HIS A 128 -1.13 9.65 -7.50
CA HIS A 128 -1.70 10.34 -8.65
C HIS A 128 -1.35 9.64 -9.97
N HIS A 129 -0.07 9.30 -10.19
CA HIS A 129 0.39 8.61 -11.39
C HIS A 129 -0.25 7.23 -11.58
N CYS A 130 -0.48 6.50 -10.50
CA CYS A 130 -1.13 5.18 -10.51
C CYS A 130 -2.65 5.27 -10.70
N GLY A 131 -3.24 6.46 -10.61
CA GLY A 131 -4.65 6.72 -10.92
C GLY A 131 -5.58 6.83 -9.72
N ALA A 132 -5.10 7.33 -8.58
CA ALA A 132 -5.96 7.72 -7.47
C ALA A 132 -6.80 8.94 -7.87
N ASP A 133 -8.12 8.88 -7.61
CA ASP A 133 -9.06 9.96 -7.90
C ASP A 133 -9.08 11.03 -6.80
N LYS A 134 -8.77 10.64 -5.57
CA LYS A 134 -8.66 11.52 -4.40
C LYS A 134 -7.45 11.15 -3.56
N ILE A 135 -6.82 12.15 -2.96
CA ILE A 135 -5.73 11.98 -2.01
C ILE A 135 -6.14 12.63 -0.69
N LEU A 136 -6.25 11.81 0.36
CA LEU A 136 -6.66 12.19 1.70
C LEU A 136 -5.41 12.33 2.60
N ALA A 137 -5.17 13.55 3.09
CA ALA A 137 -4.09 13.87 4.03
C ALA A 137 -4.54 13.58 5.47
N MET A 138 -4.51 12.31 5.85
CA MET A 138 -4.95 11.85 7.17
C MET A 138 -4.29 10.50 7.49
N GLY A 139 -3.85 10.31 8.73
CA GLY A 139 -3.22 9.07 9.16
C GLY A 139 -4.12 8.19 10.02
N GLY A 140 -3.62 7.02 10.39
CA GLY A 140 -4.19 6.16 11.44
C GLY A 140 -5.64 5.73 11.25
N VAL A 141 -6.31 5.53 12.39
CA VAL A 141 -7.70 5.06 12.46
C VAL A 141 -8.65 6.04 11.78
N GLN A 142 -8.43 7.34 11.93
CA GLN A 142 -9.29 8.37 11.37
C GLN A 142 -9.26 8.38 9.83
N GLY A 143 -8.10 8.08 9.22
CA GLY A 143 -7.98 7.93 7.76
C GLY A 143 -8.78 6.72 7.25
N VAL A 144 -8.63 5.57 7.91
CA VAL A 144 -9.38 4.36 7.58
C VAL A 144 -10.90 4.58 7.73
N ALA A 145 -11.32 5.18 8.84
CA ALA A 145 -12.73 5.49 9.09
C ALA A 145 -13.29 6.47 8.04
N SER A 146 -12.50 7.50 7.68
CA SER A 146 -12.94 8.49 6.68
C SER A 146 -13.22 7.88 5.32
N MET A 147 -12.38 6.94 4.88
CA MET A 147 -12.62 6.20 3.63
C MET A 147 -13.80 5.23 3.75
N THR A 148 -13.90 4.51 4.88
CA THR A 148 -14.96 3.53 5.10
C THR A 148 -16.35 4.18 5.13
N PHE A 149 -16.48 5.34 5.74
CA PHE A 149 -17.78 6.03 5.93
C PHE A 149 -18.01 7.21 4.96
N GLY A 150 -17.17 7.37 3.95
CA GLY A 150 -17.35 8.41 2.95
C GLY A 150 -17.31 9.82 3.51
N LEU A 151 -16.46 10.10 4.51
CA LEU A 151 -16.39 11.42 5.12
C LEU A 151 -15.73 12.44 4.18
N PHE A 152 -15.99 13.72 4.40
CA PHE A 152 -15.42 14.83 3.63
C PHE A 152 -15.75 14.79 2.12
N GLY A 153 -16.89 14.20 1.76
CA GLY A 153 -17.32 14.09 0.37
C GLY A 153 -16.61 12.97 -0.43
N LEU A 154 -15.91 12.07 0.26
CA LEU A 154 -15.38 10.85 -0.34
C LEU A 154 -16.52 9.85 -0.62
N PRO A 155 -16.43 9.01 -1.64
CA PRO A 155 -17.29 7.84 -1.74
C PRO A 155 -16.98 6.85 -0.60
N GLU A 156 -18.03 6.18 -0.08
CA GLU A 156 -17.82 5.07 0.86
C GLU A 156 -17.03 3.95 0.15
N ALA A 157 -15.96 3.50 0.78
CA ALA A 157 -15.16 2.42 0.24
C ALA A 157 -15.85 1.06 0.41
N ASP A 158 -15.85 0.25 -0.64
CA ASP A 158 -16.24 -1.16 -0.59
C ASP A 158 -15.13 -2.03 -0.02
N ILE A 159 -13.87 -1.61 -0.22
CA ILE A 159 -12.68 -2.31 0.28
C ILE A 159 -11.62 -1.31 0.76
N ILE A 160 -10.97 -1.62 1.88
CA ILE A 160 -9.78 -0.91 2.38
C ILE A 160 -8.57 -1.82 2.20
N VAL A 161 -7.58 -1.31 1.49
CA VAL A 161 -6.32 -2.03 1.22
C VAL A 161 -5.11 -1.23 1.68
N GLY A 162 -4.02 -1.92 1.91
CA GLY A 162 -2.75 -1.33 2.30
C GLY A 162 -2.30 -1.68 3.71
N PRO A 163 -0.97 -1.71 3.93
CA PRO A 163 -0.38 -1.96 5.24
C PRO A 163 -0.48 -0.73 6.13
N GLY A 164 -0.28 -0.91 7.42
CA GLY A 164 -0.24 0.19 8.37
C GLY A 164 0.28 -0.25 9.73
N ASN A 165 0.34 0.69 10.68
CA ASN A 165 0.69 0.36 12.05
C ASN A 165 -0.43 -0.44 12.75
N GLN A 166 -0.18 -0.87 13.98
CA GLN A 166 -1.14 -1.65 14.77
C GLN A 166 -2.53 -1.00 14.90
N PHE A 167 -2.62 0.33 14.89
CA PHE A 167 -3.91 1.04 14.98
C PHE A 167 -4.67 0.98 13.65
N VAL A 168 -3.99 1.02 12.52
CA VAL A 168 -4.59 0.82 11.20
C VAL A 168 -5.05 -0.63 11.03
N ALA A 169 -4.23 -1.60 11.45
CA ALA A 169 -4.59 -3.01 11.44
C ALA A 169 -5.82 -3.28 12.29
N GLU A 170 -5.89 -2.69 13.51
CA GLU A 170 -7.04 -2.82 14.39
C GLU A 170 -8.29 -2.14 13.83
N ALA A 171 -8.15 -0.97 13.20
CA ALA A 171 -9.27 -0.30 12.53
C ALA A 171 -9.85 -1.18 11.41
N LYS A 172 -8.99 -1.79 10.58
CA LYS A 172 -9.42 -2.74 9.54
C LYS A 172 -10.13 -3.96 10.17
N ARG A 173 -9.60 -4.50 11.26
CA ARG A 173 -10.21 -5.64 11.95
C ARG A 173 -11.61 -5.32 12.48
N ILE A 174 -11.80 -4.15 13.09
CA ILE A 174 -13.09 -3.72 13.64
C ILE A 174 -14.11 -3.46 12.53
N LEU A 175 -13.67 -2.89 11.41
CA LEU A 175 -14.53 -2.49 10.30
C LEU A 175 -14.78 -3.63 9.29
N PHE A 176 -14.07 -4.75 9.41
CA PHE A 176 -14.30 -5.92 8.57
C PHE A 176 -15.75 -6.41 8.70
N GLY A 177 -16.40 -6.62 7.58
CA GLY A 177 -17.83 -6.92 7.50
C GLY A 177 -18.69 -5.69 7.19
N ARG A 178 -18.32 -4.49 7.65
CA ARG A 178 -18.87 -3.22 7.16
C ARG A 178 -18.24 -2.84 5.83
N VAL A 179 -16.95 -3.08 5.70
CA VAL A 179 -16.13 -2.86 4.51
C VAL A 179 -15.25 -4.09 4.27
N GLY A 180 -14.93 -4.42 3.03
CA GLY A 180 -13.93 -5.43 2.70
C GLY A 180 -12.53 -4.97 3.12
N ILE A 181 -11.65 -5.91 3.42
CA ILE A 181 -10.23 -5.62 3.67
C ILE A 181 -9.36 -6.59 2.88
N ASP A 182 -8.13 -6.20 2.58
CA ASP A 182 -7.13 -7.08 1.99
C ASP A 182 -6.65 -8.13 2.99
N MET A 183 -6.00 -7.69 4.06
CA MET A 183 -5.52 -8.53 5.15
C MET A 183 -5.28 -7.69 6.41
N ILE A 184 -5.17 -8.36 7.56
CA ILE A 184 -4.72 -7.74 8.80
C ILE A 184 -3.20 -7.89 8.83
N ALA A 185 -2.49 -6.88 8.32
CA ALA A 185 -1.03 -6.82 8.33
C ALA A 185 -0.56 -5.93 9.47
N GLY A 186 0.28 -6.47 10.33
CA GLY A 186 0.97 -5.78 11.42
C GLY A 186 2.49 -5.90 11.28
N PRO A 187 3.24 -5.63 12.35
CA PRO A 187 4.67 -5.88 12.40
C PRO A 187 4.98 -7.32 12.00
N THR A 188 6.01 -7.51 11.20
CA THR A 188 6.38 -8.81 10.63
C THR A 188 7.82 -9.12 11.00
N ASP A 189 8.03 -10.30 11.55
CA ASP A 189 9.35 -10.88 11.76
C ASP A 189 9.82 -11.56 10.46
N SER A 190 11.09 -11.43 10.12
CA SER A 190 11.66 -12.13 8.97
C SER A 190 12.86 -12.97 9.37
N LEU A 191 12.89 -14.18 8.88
CA LEU A 191 14.00 -15.12 9.05
C LEU A 191 14.52 -15.54 7.66
N VAL A 192 15.78 -15.27 7.39
CA VAL A 192 16.50 -15.77 6.22
C VAL A 192 17.25 -17.03 6.63
N ILE A 193 17.02 -18.13 5.92
CA ILE A 193 17.78 -19.37 6.06
C ILE A 193 18.66 -19.52 4.81
N ALA A 194 19.97 -19.53 5.00
CA ALA A 194 20.92 -19.56 3.89
C ALA A 194 22.12 -20.46 4.20
N ASP A 195 22.57 -21.22 3.24
CA ASP A 195 23.79 -22.03 3.29
C ASP A 195 24.94 -21.35 2.52
N GLY A 196 26.09 -22.03 2.40
CA GLY A 196 27.29 -21.50 1.74
C GLY A 196 27.15 -21.22 0.23
N THR A 197 26.02 -21.55 -0.40
CA THR A 197 25.74 -21.26 -1.82
C THR A 197 25.09 -19.89 -2.02
N ALA A 198 24.62 -19.24 -0.93
CA ALA A 198 23.95 -17.96 -0.99
C ALA A 198 24.94 -16.79 -1.20
N ASP A 199 24.47 -15.75 -1.88
CA ASP A 199 25.19 -14.49 -2.03
C ASP A 199 24.97 -13.60 -0.79
N ALA A 200 26.06 -13.24 -0.09
CA ALA A 200 25.99 -12.45 1.13
C ALA A 200 25.38 -11.06 0.93
N ALA A 201 25.57 -10.44 -0.25
CA ALA A 201 25.02 -9.13 -0.55
C ALA A 201 23.49 -9.18 -0.73
N ILE A 202 22.99 -10.25 -1.35
CA ILE A 202 21.53 -10.45 -1.50
C ILE A 202 20.91 -10.72 -0.12
N VAL A 203 21.50 -11.61 0.68
CA VAL A 203 21.02 -11.91 2.04
C VAL A 203 20.98 -10.63 2.90
N ALA A 204 22.06 -9.84 2.86
CA ALA A 204 22.11 -8.57 3.58
C ALA A 204 21.04 -7.58 3.12
N ALA A 205 20.81 -7.48 1.80
CA ALA A 205 19.78 -6.60 1.23
C ALA A 205 18.36 -6.99 1.69
N ASP A 206 18.04 -8.28 1.75
CA ASP A 206 16.75 -8.78 2.25
C ASP A 206 16.56 -8.46 3.74
N LEU A 207 17.59 -8.67 4.57
CA LEU A 207 17.56 -8.34 5.99
C LEU A 207 17.37 -6.84 6.22
N VAL A 208 18.13 -5.99 5.53
CA VAL A 208 18.05 -4.53 5.65
C VAL A 208 16.68 -4.04 5.16
N GLY A 209 16.21 -4.54 4.01
CA GLY A 209 14.91 -4.16 3.46
C GLY A 209 13.74 -4.44 4.42
N GLN A 210 13.81 -5.54 5.18
CA GLN A 210 12.80 -5.82 6.21
C GLN A 210 13.02 -4.99 7.48
N ALA A 211 14.26 -4.78 7.91
CA ALA A 211 14.59 -4.00 9.11
C ALA A 211 14.16 -2.52 9.00
N GLU A 212 14.07 -1.98 7.78
CA GLU A 212 13.56 -0.63 7.50
C GLU A 212 12.13 -0.40 8.01
N HIS A 213 11.33 -1.46 8.22
CA HIS A 213 9.99 -1.34 8.80
C HIS A 213 9.98 -0.89 10.27
N GLY A 214 11.11 -0.98 10.96
CA GLY A 214 11.31 -0.43 12.30
C GLY A 214 11.66 -1.48 13.36
N TYR A 215 11.86 -1.01 14.59
CA TYR A 215 12.34 -1.81 15.73
C TYR A 215 11.42 -2.99 16.12
N ASN A 216 10.18 -2.95 15.74
CA ASN A 216 9.19 -3.99 15.98
C ASN A 216 9.05 -4.99 14.82
N SER A 217 9.99 -4.97 13.87
CA SER A 217 10.10 -5.90 12.75
C SER A 217 11.51 -6.51 12.74
N PRO A 218 11.84 -7.36 13.74
CA PRO A 218 13.16 -7.94 13.84
C PRO A 218 13.46 -8.89 12.68
N VAL A 219 14.74 -8.98 12.36
CA VAL A 219 15.24 -9.84 11.29
C VAL A 219 16.31 -10.77 11.80
N TRP A 220 16.36 -11.98 11.29
CA TRP A 220 17.35 -12.99 11.66
C TRP A 220 17.93 -13.68 10.44
N LEU A 221 19.19 -14.05 10.56
CA LEU A 221 19.86 -14.98 9.66
C LEU A 221 20.17 -16.28 10.40
N VAL A 222 19.76 -17.40 9.84
CA VAL A 222 20.21 -18.73 10.24
C VAL A 222 21.04 -19.33 9.13
N THR A 223 22.28 -19.67 9.43
CA THR A 223 23.21 -20.29 8.48
C THR A 223 24.08 -21.34 9.15
N ASP A 224 24.41 -22.37 8.42
CA ASP A 224 25.44 -23.37 8.78
C ASP A 224 26.82 -23.00 8.24
N ASN A 225 26.94 -21.86 7.55
CA ASN A 225 28.18 -21.38 6.94
C ASN A 225 28.67 -20.09 7.65
N GLU A 226 29.59 -20.25 8.59
CA GLU A 226 30.18 -19.14 9.35
C GLU A 226 30.77 -18.04 8.45
N PRO A 227 31.54 -18.34 7.36
CA PRO A 227 32.02 -17.32 6.43
C PRO A 227 30.93 -16.48 5.78
N LEU A 228 29.78 -17.09 5.44
CA LEU A 228 28.62 -16.34 4.94
C LEU A 228 28.07 -15.38 6.00
N GLY A 229 27.90 -15.88 7.24
CA GLY A 229 27.42 -15.07 8.35
C GLY A 229 28.31 -13.85 8.61
N GLN A 230 29.63 -14.03 8.64
CA GLN A 230 30.58 -12.93 8.83
C GLN A 230 30.50 -11.88 7.71
N LYS A 231 30.43 -12.31 6.44
CA LYS A 231 30.27 -11.38 5.30
C LYS A 231 28.96 -10.59 5.36
N VAL A 232 27.87 -11.21 5.77
CA VAL A 232 26.59 -10.52 5.94
C VAL A 232 26.70 -9.47 7.03
N LEU A 233 27.32 -9.77 8.17
CA LEU A 233 27.55 -8.81 9.26
C LEU A 233 28.45 -7.61 8.85
N GLU A 234 29.36 -7.79 7.90
CA GLU A 234 30.18 -6.71 7.36
C GLU A 234 29.39 -5.76 6.45
N ILE A 235 28.30 -6.24 5.82
CA ILE A 235 27.48 -5.48 4.87
C ILE A 235 26.31 -4.78 5.57
N VAL A 236 25.69 -5.43 6.55
CA VAL A 236 24.56 -4.87 7.31
C VAL A 236 25.09 -3.75 8.22
N PRO A 237 24.48 -2.53 8.17
CA PRO A 237 24.95 -1.38 8.96
C PRO A 237 24.77 -1.52 10.47
#